data_94c2042542b9d48940449767fa8423bb
#
_entry.id   94c2042542b9d48940449767fa8423bb
#
_cell.length_a   1.000
_cell.length_b   1.000
_cell.length_c   1.000
_cell.angle_alpha   90.00
_cell.angle_beta   90.00
_cell.angle_gamma   90.00
#
_symmetry.space_group_name_H-M   'P 1'
#
loop_
_entity.id
_entity.type
_entity.pdbx_description
1 polymer ?
#
loop_
_entity_poly.entity_id
_entity_poly.type
_entity_poly.pdbx_seq_one_letter_code
_entity_poly.pdbx_strand_id
1 'polypeptide(L)'
;MADGIDHLIINSAYEEPQYHWLHDDNGQTFHKEPGRREAGYFIVGQGSNQYNDAGQFIKLPLVNRIRPRVKAWREMGFPGVTGVTRDLLNHWENPEMRRYPFFFCQLDAIETLIWLAEAPASDRIGCDVPSDGGEFRRFCTKLCTGGGKTAVMAMLIAWMVCNKATYPQDKRFTKNVLVVAPGLTVKSRLQVLTIGGEDSYYEEFEVVPEGLKDKLYQGQVKILNWQSMAWESAEQIAKKKSVDKRGPKSDEAYTREILAEMANAHNILVINDEAHHAWRKNPENKGKIELTGQDKKDFQNDEEEATVWINGLDRINTTRGILGCYDFSATPFAPSGKKNGEEALFGWIVSDFGLNDGVEAGLVKTPRVVVRDDGQVDTHTMKSKLYHIYAQPEVKDDIARSAEAAEPLPNLLIQAYMLLGKDWQHTSRSWQEQGFSVPPVMITVANRTETAARIKYAFDHDKIADVPELCDGEHTVQIDSKIIKADGKDGEALRELVDTVGKQGKPGEQIRNVISVGMLSEGWDAKTVTHIMGLRAFTSQLLCEQVVGQ
;
A
#
# COMPACT_ATOMS: atom_id res chain seq x y z
N MET A 1 -28.59 22.92 -3.52
CA MET A 1 -27.57 22.36 -2.61
C MET A 1 -27.63 20.88 -2.81
N ALA A 2 -26.59 20.24 -3.28
CA ALA A 2 -26.56 18.79 -3.31
C ALA A 2 -26.61 18.31 -1.85
N ASP A 3 -27.63 17.54 -1.51
CA ASP A 3 -27.71 16.90 -0.21
C ASP A 3 -26.50 15.97 -0.08
N GLY A 4 -25.56 16.37 0.78
CA GLY A 4 -24.39 15.54 1.06
C GLY A 4 -24.83 14.22 1.67
N ILE A 5 -24.17 13.13 1.30
CA ILE A 5 -24.41 11.82 1.92
C ILE A 5 -23.86 11.91 3.33
N ASP A 6 -24.71 11.81 4.34
CA ASP A 6 -24.30 11.91 5.75
C ASP A 6 -23.37 10.75 6.17
N HIS A 7 -23.57 9.56 5.59
CA HIS A 7 -22.77 8.37 5.90
C HIS A 7 -22.46 7.56 4.64
N LEU A 8 -21.16 7.41 4.33
CA LEU A 8 -20.70 6.55 3.23
C LEU A 8 -20.61 5.07 3.61
N ILE A 9 -20.57 4.76 4.91
CA ILE A 9 -20.50 3.36 5.41
C ILE A 9 -21.90 2.74 5.28
N ILE A 10 -21.99 1.67 4.50
CA ILE A 10 -23.27 0.99 4.16
C ILE A 10 -23.17 -0.54 4.28
N ASN A 11 -21.99 -1.08 4.57
CA ASN A 11 -21.73 -2.50 4.72
C ASN A 11 -21.03 -2.81 6.04
N SER A 12 -21.12 -4.07 6.47
CA SER A 12 -20.27 -4.63 7.51
C SER A 12 -18.90 -5.01 6.93
N ALA A 13 -17.83 -4.80 7.68
CA ALA A 13 -16.49 -5.26 7.30
C ALA A 13 -16.33 -6.80 7.32
N TYR A 14 -17.23 -7.49 8.02
CA TYR A 14 -17.16 -8.94 8.27
C TYR A 14 -18.05 -9.77 7.34
N GLU A 15 -18.86 -9.11 6.52
CA GLU A 15 -19.80 -9.77 5.61
C GLU A 15 -19.56 -9.35 4.17
N GLU A 16 -19.98 -10.19 3.22
CA GLU A 16 -19.97 -9.81 1.82
C GLU A 16 -20.78 -8.52 1.61
N PRO A 17 -20.22 -7.50 0.92
CA PRO A 17 -20.92 -6.24 0.69
C PRO A 17 -22.28 -6.45 0.05
N GLN A 18 -23.32 -5.93 0.70
CA GLN A 18 -24.71 -6.03 0.26
C GLN A 18 -25.11 -4.89 -0.66
N TYR A 19 -24.37 -3.78 -0.61
CA TYR A 19 -24.63 -2.56 -1.35
C TYR A 19 -23.33 -1.89 -1.79
N HIS A 20 -23.44 -1.01 -2.76
CA HIS A 20 -22.37 -0.08 -3.12
C HIS A 20 -22.94 1.25 -3.59
N TRP A 21 -22.13 2.31 -3.51
CA TRP A 21 -22.45 3.61 -4.06
C TRP A 21 -22.12 3.66 -5.55
N LEU A 22 -23.07 4.12 -6.35
CA LEU A 22 -22.90 4.37 -7.78
C LEU A 22 -23.09 5.87 -8.05
N HIS A 23 -22.22 6.45 -8.89
CA HIS A 23 -22.38 7.79 -9.41
C HIS A 23 -23.39 7.79 -10.55
N ASP A 24 -24.23 8.81 -10.61
CA ASP A 24 -25.03 9.09 -11.81
C ASP A 24 -24.12 9.44 -12.99
N ASP A 25 -24.60 9.25 -14.21
CA ASP A 25 -23.90 9.57 -15.45
C ASP A 25 -23.39 11.04 -15.50
N ASN A 26 -24.03 11.94 -14.76
CA ASN A 26 -23.62 13.34 -14.63
C ASN A 26 -22.64 13.61 -13.49
N GLY A 27 -22.25 12.59 -12.70
CA GLY A 27 -21.33 12.70 -11.57
C GLY A 27 -21.77 13.64 -10.43
N GLN A 28 -23.06 13.99 -10.38
CA GLN A 28 -23.58 14.99 -9.43
C GLN A 28 -24.26 14.38 -8.20
N THR A 29 -24.78 13.17 -8.34
CA THR A 29 -25.48 12.48 -7.26
C THR A 29 -24.96 11.05 -7.12
N PHE A 30 -25.09 10.52 -5.90
CA PHE A 30 -24.82 9.12 -5.60
C PHE A 30 -26.13 8.42 -5.29
N HIS A 31 -26.29 7.20 -5.75
CA HIS A 31 -27.35 6.34 -5.32
C HIS A 31 -26.81 4.98 -4.86
N LYS A 32 -27.55 4.36 -3.95
CA LYS A 32 -27.17 3.09 -3.35
C LYS A 32 -27.72 1.95 -4.20
N GLU A 33 -26.82 1.16 -4.80
CA GLU A 33 -27.17 -0.01 -5.58
C GLU A 33 -27.03 -1.30 -4.77
N PRO A 34 -27.92 -2.29 -4.96
CA PRO A 34 -27.81 -3.58 -4.30
C PRO A 34 -26.67 -4.43 -4.89
N GLY A 35 -26.06 -5.24 -4.04
CA GLY A 35 -25.01 -6.17 -4.38
C GLY A 35 -23.61 -5.58 -4.26
N ARG A 36 -22.62 -6.47 -4.30
CA ARG A 36 -21.20 -6.10 -4.29
C ARG A 36 -20.84 -5.41 -5.61
N ARG A 37 -20.06 -4.33 -5.54
CA ARG A 37 -19.48 -3.64 -6.70
C ARG A 37 -18.76 -4.62 -7.63
N GLU A 38 -18.89 -4.46 -8.94
CA GLU A 38 -18.02 -5.17 -9.89
C GLU A 38 -16.54 -4.84 -9.62
N ALA A 39 -15.68 -5.84 -9.75
CA ALA A 39 -14.24 -5.62 -9.62
C ALA A 39 -13.75 -4.74 -10.77
N GLY A 40 -13.01 -3.70 -10.42
CA GLY A 40 -12.52 -2.72 -11.38
C GLY A 40 -11.85 -1.54 -10.70
N TYR A 41 -11.54 -0.53 -11.50
CA TYR A 41 -10.95 0.71 -11.03
C TYR A 41 -11.40 1.88 -11.89
N PHE A 42 -11.32 3.09 -11.32
CA PHE A 42 -11.64 4.31 -12.03
C PHE A 42 -10.38 4.96 -12.57
N ILE A 43 -10.39 5.34 -13.84
CA ILE A 43 -9.36 6.21 -14.43
C ILE A 43 -9.97 7.60 -14.55
N VAL A 44 -9.33 8.59 -13.95
CA VAL A 44 -9.72 10.00 -14.13
C VAL A 44 -9.39 10.42 -15.56
N GLY A 45 -10.34 11.08 -16.24
CA GLY A 45 -10.15 11.57 -17.61
C GLY A 45 -8.96 12.52 -17.72
N GLN A 46 -8.12 12.30 -18.72
CA GLN A 46 -6.93 13.12 -18.97
C GLN A 46 -7.33 14.58 -19.17
N GLY A 47 -6.73 15.49 -18.36
CA GLY A 47 -6.99 16.92 -18.44
C GLY A 47 -8.28 17.39 -17.77
N SER A 48 -9.03 16.50 -17.09
CA SER A 48 -10.15 16.91 -16.29
C SER A 48 -9.68 17.58 -15.00
N ASN A 49 -9.85 18.91 -14.94
CA ASN A 49 -9.76 19.68 -13.70
C ASN A 49 -11.13 19.79 -13.01
N GLN A 50 -12.10 18.97 -13.42
CA GLN A 50 -13.46 19.04 -12.94
C GLN A 50 -13.65 18.15 -11.71
N TYR A 51 -14.14 18.72 -10.64
CA TYR A 51 -14.52 18.03 -9.40
C TYR A 51 -15.56 16.91 -9.63
N ASN A 52 -16.36 17.04 -10.68
CA ASN A 52 -17.48 16.17 -11.00
C ASN A 52 -17.12 15.13 -12.07
N ASP A 53 -15.84 14.94 -12.39
CA ASP A 53 -15.44 13.89 -13.31
C ASP A 53 -15.47 12.55 -12.58
N ALA A 54 -16.49 11.76 -12.86
CA ALA A 54 -16.65 10.42 -12.32
C ALA A 54 -15.54 9.45 -12.78
N GLY A 55 -14.72 9.86 -13.76
CA GLY A 55 -13.74 8.99 -14.40
C GLY A 55 -14.36 7.89 -15.25
N GLN A 56 -13.53 7.08 -15.87
CA GLN A 56 -13.94 5.90 -16.61
C GLN A 56 -13.71 4.65 -15.76
N PHE A 57 -14.75 3.85 -15.55
CA PHE A 57 -14.64 2.58 -14.84
C PHE A 57 -14.10 1.49 -15.76
N ILE A 58 -12.96 0.91 -15.41
CA ILE A 58 -12.32 -0.21 -16.12
C ILE A 58 -12.54 -1.48 -15.32
N LYS A 59 -13.26 -2.44 -15.90
CA LYS A 59 -13.56 -3.72 -15.25
C LYS A 59 -12.33 -4.63 -15.19
N LEU A 60 -12.27 -5.47 -14.16
CA LEU A 60 -11.35 -6.60 -14.02
C LEU A 60 -12.05 -7.92 -14.41
N PRO A 61 -12.03 -8.30 -15.71
CA PRO A 61 -12.86 -9.42 -16.17
C PRO A 61 -12.53 -10.76 -15.52
N LEU A 62 -11.24 -11.00 -15.20
CA LEU A 62 -10.82 -12.24 -14.54
C LEU A 62 -11.39 -12.33 -13.12
N VAL A 63 -11.26 -11.26 -12.33
CA VAL A 63 -11.79 -11.21 -10.96
C VAL A 63 -13.31 -11.38 -10.95
N ASN A 64 -14.01 -10.67 -11.86
CA ASN A 64 -15.48 -10.77 -11.98
C ASN A 64 -15.95 -12.18 -12.39
N ARG A 65 -15.08 -12.96 -13.03
CA ARG A 65 -15.33 -14.36 -13.39
C ARG A 65 -15.05 -15.31 -12.24
N ILE A 66 -14.02 -15.03 -11.44
CA ILE A 66 -13.60 -15.85 -10.29
C ILE A 66 -14.59 -15.70 -9.13
N ARG A 67 -14.98 -14.48 -8.76
CA ARG A 67 -15.83 -14.20 -7.57
C ARG A 67 -17.07 -15.09 -7.43
N PRO A 68 -17.95 -15.22 -8.44
CA PRO A 68 -19.15 -16.05 -8.30
C PRO A 68 -18.83 -17.54 -8.15
N ARG A 69 -17.70 -17.99 -8.68
CA ARG A 69 -17.27 -19.40 -8.57
C ARG A 69 -16.68 -19.71 -7.20
N VAL A 70 -15.89 -18.80 -6.63
CA VAL A 70 -15.40 -18.91 -5.26
C VAL A 70 -16.57 -18.90 -4.28
N LYS A 71 -17.55 -18.03 -4.48
CA LYS A 71 -18.77 -17.99 -3.68
C LYS A 71 -19.53 -19.34 -3.72
N ALA A 72 -19.81 -19.85 -4.91
CA ALA A 72 -20.47 -21.15 -5.07
C ALA A 72 -19.64 -22.29 -4.46
N TRP A 73 -18.31 -22.26 -4.60
CA TRP A 73 -17.41 -23.24 -4.01
C TRP A 73 -17.44 -23.21 -2.48
N ARG A 74 -17.49 -22.02 -1.86
CA ARG A 74 -17.68 -21.82 -0.42
C ARG A 74 -19.02 -22.42 0.02
N GLU A 75 -20.12 -22.08 -0.64
CA GLU A 75 -21.47 -22.58 -0.35
C GLU A 75 -21.59 -24.11 -0.45
N MET A 76 -20.78 -24.75 -1.30
CA MET A 76 -20.67 -26.21 -1.40
C MET A 76 -19.76 -26.86 -0.35
N GLY A 77 -19.18 -26.09 0.59
CA GLY A 77 -18.28 -26.59 1.62
C GLY A 77 -16.88 -26.95 1.11
N PHE A 78 -16.35 -26.16 0.18
CA PHE A 78 -14.96 -26.23 -0.29
C PHE A 78 -14.57 -27.58 -0.91
N PRO A 79 -15.25 -28.07 -1.95
CA PRO A 79 -14.89 -29.35 -2.56
C PRO A 79 -13.47 -29.32 -3.15
N GLY A 80 -12.74 -30.43 -3.00
CA GLY A 80 -11.40 -30.63 -3.57
C GLY A 80 -10.23 -30.22 -2.68
N VAL A 81 -10.47 -29.55 -1.53
CA VAL A 81 -9.40 -29.17 -0.60
C VAL A 81 -8.90 -30.34 0.24
N THR A 82 -7.66 -30.22 0.71
CA THR A 82 -7.09 -31.15 1.68
C THR A 82 -7.81 -31.05 3.04
N GLY A 83 -7.62 -32.06 3.91
CA GLY A 83 -8.12 -32.01 5.30
C GLY A 83 -7.59 -30.81 6.07
N VAL A 84 -6.28 -30.52 5.95
CA VAL A 84 -5.66 -29.36 6.60
C VAL A 84 -6.25 -28.03 6.11
N THR A 85 -6.46 -27.90 4.80
CA THR A 85 -7.07 -26.70 4.23
C THR A 85 -8.50 -26.53 4.72
N ARG A 86 -9.26 -27.60 4.82
CA ARG A 86 -10.62 -27.59 5.38
C ARG A 86 -10.64 -27.13 6.84
N ASP A 87 -9.71 -27.65 7.65
CA ASP A 87 -9.60 -27.27 9.06
C ASP A 87 -9.26 -25.78 9.20
N LEU A 88 -8.36 -25.27 8.34
CA LEU A 88 -8.02 -23.84 8.31
C LEU A 88 -9.20 -22.96 7.88
N LEU A 89 -9.89 -23.31 6.79
CA LEU A 89 -11.05 -22.56 6.30
C LEU A 89 -12.16 -22.52 7.34
N ASN A 90 -12.53 -23.66 7.93
CA ASN A 90 -13.53 -23.73 9.00
C ASN A 90 -13.13 -22.88 10.20
N HIS A 91 -11.84 -22.87 10.54
CA HIS A 91 -11.32 -22.05 11.63
C HIS A 91 -11.39 -20.55 11.30
N TRP A 92 -11.08 -20.16 10.07
CA TRP A 92 -11.09 -18.73 9.64
C TRP A 92 -12.49 -18.16 9.47
N GLU A 93 -13.43 -18.96 8.97
CA GLU A 93 -14.83 -18.53 8.78
C GLU A 93 -15.62 -18.41 10.10
N ASN A 94 -15.21 -19.14 11.14
CA ASN A 94 -15.95 -19.13 12.41
C ASN A 94 -15.45 -17.97 13.33
N PRO A 95 -16.25 -16.90 13.48
CA PRO A 95 -15.87 -15.76 14.32
C PRO A 95 -15.78 -16.10 15.81
N GLU A 96 -16.49 -17.16 16.27
CA GLU A 96 -16.48 -17.57 17.68
C GLU A 96 -15.19 -18.30 18.08
N MET A 97 -14.42 -18.78 17.10
CA MET A 97 -13.16 -19.49 17.32
C MET A 97 -11.99 -18.55 17.60
N ARG A 98 -12.16 -17.25 17.53
CA ARG A 98 -11.07 -16.28 17.63
C ARG A 98 -11.46 -15.01 18.37
N ARG A 99 -10.47 -14.42 19.01
CA ARG A 99 -10.64 -13.11 19.65
C ARG A 99 -10.93 -11.99 18.65
N TYR A 100 -10.31 -12.03 17.48
CA TYR A 100 -10.47 -11.05 16.39
C TYR A 100 -10.92 -11.77 15.11
N PRO A 101 -12.20 -11.66 14.72
CA PRO A 101 -12.67 -12.20 13.45
C PRO A 101 -11.93 -11.59 12.25
N PHE A 102 -11.72 -12.35 11.20
CA PHE A 102 -11.18 -11.83 9.95
C PHE A 102 -12.24 -11.03 9.19
N PHE A 103 -11.78 -9.99 8.50
CA PHE A 103 -12.64 -9.22 7.61
C PHE A 103 -13.02 -10.05 6.39
N PHE A 104 -14.20 -9.75 5.82
CA PHE A 104 -14.64 -10.41 4.59
C PHE A 104 -13.59 -10.34 3.47
N CYS A 105 -12.95 -9.18 3.28
CA CYS A 105 -11.94 -9.01 2.24
C CYS A 105 -10.70 -9.90 2.42
N GLN A 106 -10.36 -10.24 3.66
CA GLN A 106 -9.26 -11.15 3.97
C GLN A 106 -9.63 -12.60 3.63
N LEU A 107 -10.84 -13.02 4.03
CA LEU A 107 -11.38 -14.34 3.70
C LEU A 107 -11.53 -14.53 2.19
N ASP A 108 -12.16 -13.58 1.49
CA ASP A 108 -12.36 -13.61 0.05
C ASP A 108 -11.02 -13.69 -0.73
N ALA A 109 -10.00 -12.99 -0.24
CA ALA A 109 -8.66 -13.02 -0.82
C ALA A 109 -7.99 -14.39 -0.67
N ILE A 110 -7.92 -14.93 0.55
CA ILE A 110 -7.27 -16.23 0.79
C ILE A 110 -8.04 -17.38 0.16
N GLU A 111 -9.35 -17.38 0.22
CA GLU A 111 -10.20 -18.38 -0.42
C GLU A 111 -10.02 -18.39 -1.95
N THR A 112 -9.87 -17.21 -2.57
CA THR A 112 -9.55 -17.11 -3.99
C THR A 112 -8.23 -17.79 -4.33
N LEU A 113 -7.19 -17.58 -3.52
CA LEU A 113 -5.87 -18.20 -3.73
C LEU A 113 -5.94 -19.71 -3.54
N ILE A 114 -6.66 -20.19 -2.52
CA ILE A 114 -6.89 -21.61 -2.27
C ILE A 114 -7.69 -22.25 -3.41
N TRP A 115 -8.78 -21.59 -3.84
CA TRP A 115 -9.61 -22.06 -4.95
C TRP A 115 -8.80 -22.25 -6.23
N LEU A 116 -7.92 -21.30 -6.56
CA LEU A 116 -7.04 -21.39 -7.73
C LEU A 116 -6.07 -22.57 -7.67
N ALA A 117 -5.71 -23.04 -6.48
CA ALA A 117 -4.78 -24.14 -6.28
C ALA A 117 -5.46 -25.51 -6.07
N GLU A 118 -6.57 -25.55 -5.31
CA GLU A 118 -7.15 -26.80 -4.81
C GLU A 118 -8.53 -27.14 -5.36
N ALA A 119 -9.32 -26.16 -5.86
CA ALA A 119 -10.63 -26.46 -6.43
C ALA A 119 -10.53 -27.43 -7.62
N PRO A 120 -11.57 -28.22 -7.90
CA PRO A 120 -11.60 -29.10 -9.07
C PRO A 120 -11.24 -28.37 -10.36
N ALA A 121 -10.51 -29.02 -11.25
CA ALA A 121 -10.09 -28.41 -12.52
C ALA A 121 -11.28 -27.96 -13.37
N SER A 122 -12.41 -28.67 -13.30
CA SER A 122 -13.67 -28.31 -13.97
C SER A 122 -14.15 -26.90 -13.57
N ASP A 123 -14.01 -26.56 -12.29
CA ASP A 123 -14.54 -25.31 -11.75
C ASP A 123 -13.68 -24.10 -12.14
N ARG A 124 -12.43 -24.34 -12.48
CA ARG A 124 -11.44 -23.32 -12.88
C ARG A 124 -11.37 -23.06 -14.38
N ILE A 125 -12.13 -23.78 -15.21
CA ILE A 125 -12.13 -23.61 -16.68
C ILE A 125 -12.42 -22.14 -17.04
N GLY A 126 -11.53 -21.54 -17.85
CA GLY A 126 -11.66 -20.15 -18.30
C GLY A 126 -11.29 -19.10 -17.25
N CYS A 127 -10.66 -19.52 -16.15
CA CYS A 127 -10.06 -18.62 -15.13
C CYS A 127 -8.53 -18.70 -15.16
N ASP A 128 -7.95 -18.82 -16.35
CA ASP A 128 -6.50 -18.83 -16.51
C ASP A 128 -5.92 -17.47 -16.13
N VAL A 129 -4.92 -17.47 -15.26
CA VAL A 129 -4.25 -16.25 -14.80
C VAL A 129 -3.14 -15.90 -15.79
N PRO A 130 -3.16 -14.71 -16.39
CA PRO A 130 -2.14 -14.27 -17.33
C PRO A 130 -0.74 -14.26 -16.70
N SER A 131 0.29 -14.59 -17.49
CA SER A 131 1.68 -14.46 -17.08
C SER A 131 2.15 -12.99 -17.19
N ASP A 132 3.10 -12.60 -16.33
CA ASP A 132 3.84 -11.35 -16.43
C ASP A 132 4.98 -11.39 -17.49
N GLY A 133 5.07 -12.50 -18.25
CA GLY A 133 6.13 -12.76 -19.22
C GLY A 133 7.36 -13.48 -18.63
N GLY A 134 7.37 -13.80 -17.33
CA GLY A 134 8.42 -14.58 -16.65
C GLY A 134 8.13 -16.07 -16.60
N GLU A 135 9.07 -16.84 -16.03
CA GLU A 135 9.00 -18.30 -15.97
C GLU A 135 8.20 -18.84 -14.78
N PHE A 136 7.95 -18.03 -13.74
CA PHE A 136 7.16 -18.42 -12.58
C PHE A 136 5.77 -17.78 -12.59
N ARG A 137 4.80 -18.45 -12.00
CA ARG A 137 3.41 -17.98 -11.92
C ARG A 137 3.28 -16.89 -10.87
N ARG A 138 2.52 -15.85 -11.20
CA ARG A 138 2.16 -14.77 -10.29
C ARG A 138 0.66 -14.70 -10.07
N PHE A 139 0.27 -14.29 -8.85
CA PHE A 139 -1.12 -14.07 -8.46
C PHE A 139 -1.17 -12.79 -7.64
N CYS A 140 -1.96 -11.82 -8.06
CA CYS A 140 -2.04 -10.55 -7.37
C CYS A 140 -3.38 -10.39 -6.63
N THR A 141 -3.27 -10.10 -5.35
CA THR A 141 -4.38 -9.69 -4.47
C THR A 141 -4.38 -8.17 -4.38
N LYS A 142 -5.37 -7.52 -5.01
CA LYS A 142 -5.60 -6.09 -4.88
C LYS A 142 -6.47 -5.87 -3.65
N LEU A 143 -5.87 -5.30 -2.60
CA LEU A 143 -6.52 -5.07 -1.31
C LEU A 143 -6.17 -3.66 -0.80
N CYS A 144 -7.19 -2.86 -0.51
CA CYS A 144 -7.00 -1.48 -0.03
C CYS A 144 -6.09 -1.41 1.19
N THR A 145 -5.48 -0.25 1.41
CA THR A 145 -4.78 0.05 2.65
C THR A 145 -5.77 -0.07 3.82
N GLY A 146 -5.33 -0.60 4.96
CA GLY A 146 -6.23 -0.91 6.07
C GLY A 146 -7.02 -2.22 5.95
N GLY A 147 -7.10 -2.85 4.77
CA GLY A 147 -7.80 -4.13 4.56
C GLY A 147 -7.09 -5.36 5.17
N GLY A 148 -5.87 -5.18 5.72
CA GLY A 148 -5.14 -6.24 6.42
C GLY A 148 -4.36 -7.19 5.51
N LYS A 149 -3.68 -6.68 4.47
CA LYS A 149 -2.79 -7.46 3.58
C LYS A 149 -1.90 -8.44 4.35
N THR A 150 -1.27 -7.98 5.44
CA THR A 150 -0.35 -8.79 6.25
C THR A 150 -1.03 -10.00 6.91
N ALA A 151 -2.30 -9.87 7.33
CA ALA A 151 -3.06 -11.00 7.87
C ALA A 151 -3.32 -12.05 6.78
N VAL A 152 -3.66 -11.62 5.54
CA VAL A 152 -3.80 -12.56 4.40
C VAL A 152 -2.48 -13.25 4.07
N MET A 153 -1.35 -12.55 4.15
CA MET A 153 -0.02 -13.15 3.99
C MET A 153 0.23 -14.23 5.06
N ALA A 154 -0.13 -13.97 6.33
CA ALA A 154 0.00 -14.96 7.40
C ALA A 154 -0.89 -16.20 7.15
N MET A 155 -2.13 -16.00 6.69
CA MET A 155 -3.04 -17.09 6.29
C MET A 155 -2.45 -17.90 5.13
N LEU A 156 -1.89 -17.24 4.12
CA LEU A 156 -1.23 -17.88 2.97
C LEU A 156 -0.04 -18.74 3.42
N ILE A 157 0.80 -18.21 4.30
CA ILE A 157 1.95 -18.93 4.86
C ILE A 157 1.46 -20.16 5.66
N ALA A 158 0.47 -19.97 6.54
CA ALA A 158 -0.09 -21.04 7.34
C ALA A 158 -0.66 -22.17 6.46
N TRP A 159 -1.44 -21.80 5.44
CA TRP A 159 -2.00 -22.76 4.48
C TRP A 159 -0.90 -23.57 3.77
N MET A 160 0.14 -22.91 3.24
CA MET A 160 1.23 -23.58 2.53
C MET A 160 2.05 -24.49 3.44
N VAL A 161 2.45 -23.97 4.61
CA VAL A 161 3.33 -24.68 5.54
C VAL A 161 2.63 -25.87 6.19
N CYS A 162 1.43 -25.69 6.73
CA CYS A 162 0.70 -26.75 7.42
C CYS A 162 0.34 -27.91 6.47
N ASN A 163 -0.05 -27.60 5.23
CA ASN A 163 -0.28 -28.61 4.21
C ASN A 163 0.99 -29.37 3.88
N LYS A 164 2.11 -28.68 3.62
CA LYS A 164 3.38 -29.34 3.29
C LYS A 164 3.90 -30.19 4.43
N ALA A 165 3.73 -29.75 5.67
CA ALA A 165 4.14 -30.51 6.86
C ALA A 165 3.31 -31.79 7.04
N THR A 166 2.04 -31.76 6.63
CA THR A 166 1.13 -32.92 6.73
C THR A 166 1.22 -33.81 5.51
N TYR A 167 1.37 -33.23 4.31
CA TYR A 167 1.43 -33.94 3.04
C TYR A 167 2.78 -33.70 2.33
N PRO A 168 3.90 -34.31 2.78
CA PRO A 168 5.25 -33.97 2.27
C PRO A 168 5.43 -34.18 0.76
N GLN A 169 4.67 -35.12 0.18
CA GLN A 169 4.75 -35.47 -1.25
C GLN A 169 3.89 -34.54 -2.14
N ASP A 170 2.99 -33.76 -1.56
CA ASP A 170 2.17 -32.82 -2.35
C ASP A 170 3.03 -31.65 -2.87
N LYS A 171 3.10 -31.56 -4.20
CA LYS A 171 3.91 -30.56 -4.89
C LYS A 171 3.26 -29.17 -4.95
N ARG A 172 1.99 -29.04 -4.54
CA ARG A 172 1.26 -27.78 -4.49
C ARG A 172 1.73 -26.88 -3.34
N PHE A 173 2.39 -27.44 -2.33
CA PHE A 173 2.73 -26.76 -1.08
C PHE A 173 4.24 -26.74 -0.80
N THR A 174 4.66 -25.78 0.03
CA THR A 174 6.04 -25.62 0.48
C THR A 174 6.09 -25.16 1.94
N LYS A 175 7.24 -25.41 2.60
CA LYS A 175 7.55 -24.86 3.93
C LYS A 175 8.50 -23.66 3.88
N ASN A 176 8.97 -23.32 2.69
CA ASN A 176 10.00 -22.30 2.51
C ASN A 176 9.38 -21.04 1.90
N VAL A 177 9.40 -19.96 2.62
CA VAL A 177 8.75 -18.70 2.25
C VAL A 177 9.75 -17.56 2.21
N LEU A 178 9.75 -16.84 1.10
CA LEU A 178 10.50 -15.60 0.93
C LEU A 178 9.52 -14.45 0.82
N VAL A 179 9.59 -13.49 1.75
CA VAL A 179 8.81 -12.25 1.72
C VAL A 179 9.72 -11.11 1.30
N VAL A 180 9.33 -10.36 0.29
CA VAL A 180 10.10 -9.21 -0.21
C VAL A 180 9.30 -7.93 -0.01
N ALA A 181 9.94 -6.94 0.58
CA ALA A 181 9.38 -5.65 0.94
C ALA A 181 10.03 -4.50 0.15
N PRO A 182 9.33 -3.38 -0.09
CA PRO A 182 9.87 -2.23 -0.82
C PRO A 182 10.96 -1.48 -0.05
N GLY A 183 10.95 -1.51 1.28
CA GLY A 183 11.90 -0.75 2.09
C GLY A 183 12.16 -1.36 3.46
N LEU A 184 13.07 -0.73 4.21
CA LEU A 184 13.46 -1.21 5.54
C LEU A 184 12.32 -1.08 6.57
N THR A 185 11.54 -0.01 6.52
CA THR A 185 10.38 0.21 7.39
C THR A 185 9.33 -0.89 7.19
N VAL A 186 8.95 -1.17 5.94
CA VAL A 186 8.00 -2.24 5.62
C VAL A 186 8.57 -3.59 6.03
N LYS A 187 9.85 -3.86 5.75
CA LYS A 187 10.53 -5.08 6.20
C LYS A 187 10.45 -5.27 7.71
N SER A 188 10.65 -4.20 8.50
CA SER A 188 10.55 -4.26 9.97
C SER A 188 9.12 -4.62 10.41
N ARG A 189 8.11 -4.02 9.79
CA ARG A 189 6.69 -4.31 10.08
C ARG A 189 6.30 -5.74 9.72
N LEU A 190 6.86 -6.28 8.65
CA LEU A 190 6.58 -7.66 8.21
C LEU A 190 7.22 -8.73 9.11
N GLN A 191 8.06 -8.35 10.10
CA GLN A 191 8.61 -9.33 11.06
C GLN A 191 7.52 -10.10 11.83
N VAL A 192 6.32 -9.57 11.95
CA VAL A 192 5.14 -10.26 12.49
C VAL A 192 4.78 -11.55 11.72
N LEU A 193 5.31 -11.73 10.50
CA LEU A 193 5.18 -12.96 9.71
C LEU A 193 6.22 -14.02 10.05
N THR A 194 7.18 -13.72 10.94
CA THR A 194 8.17 -14.70 11.41
C THR A 194 7.48 -15.71 12.33
N ILE A 195 7.58 -16.98 11.97
CA ILE A 195 6.99 -18.08 12.76
C ILE A 195 7.75 -18.20 14.09
N GLY A 196 7.01 -18.14 15.19
CA GLY A 196 7.59 -18.18 16.55
C GLY A 196 8.26 -16.89 17.03
N GLY A 197 8.06 -15.76 16.33
CA GLY A 197 8.46 -14.42 16.80
C GLY A 197 7.60 -13.93 17.96
N GLU A 198 8.13 -12.98 18.76
CA GLU A 198 7.43 -12.42 19.94
C GLU A 198 6.10 -11.75 19.56
N ASP A 199 6.05 -11.01 18.45
CA ASP A 199 4.86 -10.28 17.97
C ASP A 199 4.23 -11.00 16.76
N SER A 200 4.22 -12.33 16.79
CA SER A 200 3.77 -13.14 15.66
C SER A 200 2.27 -13.03 15.42
N TYR A 201 1.87 -12.69 14.20
CA TYR A 201 0.46 -12.66 13.77
C TYR A 201 -0.23 -14.03 13.88
N TYR A 202 0.53 -15.11 13.83
CA TYR A 202 -0.05 -16.44 13.99
C TYR A 202 -0.62 -16.66 15.39
N GLU A 203 -0.03 -16.05 16.41
CA GLU A 203 -0.52 -16.11 17.78
C GLU A 203 -1.52 -14.96 18.06
N GLU A 204 -1.22 -13.73 17.63
CA GLU A 204 -2.06 -12.55 17.89
C GLU A 204 -3.46 -12.71 17.28
N PHE A 205 -3.53 -13.17 16.04
CA PHE A 205 -4.79 -13.38 15.30
C PHE A 205 -5.25 -14.82 15.29
N GLU A 206 -4.62 -15.71 16.06
CA GLU A 206 -4.99 -17.13 16.14
C GLU A 206 -5.18 -17.74 14.73
N VAL A 207 -4.20 -17.48 13.83
CA VAL A 207 -4.29 -17.83 12.40
C VAL A 207 -4.42 -19.33 12.18
N VAL A 208 -3.84 -20.15 13.08
CA VAL A 208 -3.93 -21.62 13.01
C VAL A 208 -4.60 -22.20 14.25
N PRO A 209 -5.49 -23.20 14.10
CA PRO A 209 -6.02 -23.90 15.25
C PRO A 209 -4.91 -24.65 15.99
N GLU A 210 -5.09 -24.88 17.29
CA GLU A 210 -4.08 -25.49 18.18
C GLU A 210 -3.49 -26.77 17.61
N GLY A 211 -4.30 -27.62 17.01
CA GLY A 211 -3.86 -28.90 16.41
C GLY A 211 -2.93 -28.77 15.21
N LEU A 212 -2.77 -27.59 14.63
CA LEU A 212 -1.90 -27.32 13.48
C LEU A 212 -0.64 -26.51 13.83
N LYS A 213 -0.49 -26.01 15.06
CA LYS A 213 0.67 -25.20 15.46
C LYS A 213 2.00 -25.92 15.25
N ASP A 214 2.12 -27.18 15.65
CA ASP A 214 3.34 -27.98 15.43
C ASP A 214 3.69 -28.16 13.93
N LYS A 215 2.69 -28.09 13.06
CA LYS A 215 2.90 -28.12 11.61
C LYS A 215 3.41 -26.80 11.10
N LEU A 216 2.85 -25.68 11.59
CA LEU A 216 3.29 -24.35 11.26
C LEU A 216 4.76 -24.11 11.65
N TYR A 217 5.17 -24.52 12.86
CA TYR A 217 6.55 -24.37 13.35
C TYR A 217 7.61 -25.09 12.51
N GLN A 218 7.23 -25.95 11.56
CA GLN A 218 8.15 -26.56 10.59
C GLN A 218 8.46 -25.64 9.40
N GLY A 219 7.79 -24.49 9.29
CA GLY A 219 8.00 -23.51 8.23
C GLY A 219 9.22 -22.64 8.45
N GLN A 220 9.77 -22.13 7.36
CA GLN A 220 10.84 -21.14 7.36
C GLN A 220 10.39 -19.92 6.57
N VAL A 221 10.46 -18.74 7.20
CA VAL A 221 10.11 -17.46 6.59
C VAL A 221 11.33 -16.56 6.58
N LYS A 222 11.76 -16.13 5.40
CA LYS A 222 12.82 -15.15 5.21
C LYS A 222 12.23 -13.85 4.70
N ILE A 223 12.51 -12.74 5.38
CA ILE A 223 11.99 -11.42 5.02
C ILE A 223 13.16 -10.55 4.56
N LEU A 224 13.07 -10.03 3.34
CA LEU A 224 14.07 -9.18 2.71
C LEU A 224 13.44 -7.88 2.21
N ASN A 225 14.27 -6.88 2.00
CA ASN A 225 13.94 -5.74 1.17
C ASN A 225 14.61 -5.90 -0.21
N TRP A 226 14.03 -5.30 -1.24
CA TRP A 226 14.52 -5.46 -2.62
C TRP A 226 15.99 -5.07 -2.81
N GLN A 227 16.49 -4.07 -2.05
CA GLN A 227 17.91 -3.65 -2.10
C GLN A 227 18.86 -4.80 -1.78
N SER A 228 18.43 -5.72 -0.89
CA SER A 228 19.22 -6.91 -0.57
C SER A 228 19.40 -7.86 -1.76
N MET A 229 18.55 -7.73 -2.78
CA MET A 229 18.57 -8.54 -4.00
C MET A 229 19.45 -7.91 -5.11
N ALA A 230 20.10 -6.76 -4.83
CA ALA A 230 20.96 -6.10 -5.79
C ALA A 230 22.09 -7.00 -6.28
N TRP A 231 22.34 -6.95 -7.58
CA TRP A 231 23.38 -7.71 -8.27
C TRP A 231 24.36 -6.78 -8.94
N GLU A 232 25.64 -7.04 -8.78
CA GLU A 232 26.69 -6.30 -9.48
C GLU A 232 26.98 -6.92 -10.84
N SER A 233 26.78 -6.17 -11.91
CA SER A 233 27.17 -6.59 -13.25
C SER A 233 28.70 -6.58 -13.44
N ALA A 234 29.18 -7.33 -14.44
CA ALA A 234 30.60 -7.32 -14.80
C ALA A 234 31.14 -5.91 -15.09
N GLU A 235 30.31 -5.03 -15.69
CA GLU A 235 30.66 -3.65 -15.98
C GLU A 235 30.76 -2.79 -14.71
N GLN A 236 29.88 -3.00 -13.74
CA GLN A 236 29.92 -2.31 -12.45
C GLN A 236 31.14 -2.74 -11.64
N ILE A 237 31.45 -4.05 -11.64
CA ILE A 237 32.66 -4.60 -11.00
C ILE A 237 33.93 -4.05 -11.65
N ALA A 238 33.95 -3.97 -12.99
CA ALA A 238 35.12 -3.44 -13.74
C ALA A 238 35.37 -1.95 -13.44
N LYS A 239 34.33 -1.17 -13.10
CA LYS A 239 34.42 0.25 -12.72
C LYS A 239 34.92 0.45 -11.28
N LYS A 240 34.82 -0.55 -10.43
CA LYS A 240 35.30 -0.47 -9.04
C LYS A 240 36.84 -0.48 -9.02
N LYS A 241 37.42 0.46 -8.28
CA LYS A 241 38.88 0.52 -8.04
C LYS A 241 39.39 -0.58 -7.08
N SER A 242 38.52 -1.50 -6.66
CA SER A 242 38.87 -2.57 -5.72
C SER A 242 39.55 -3.75 -6.43
N VAL A 243 40.44 -4.43 -5.72
CA VAL A 243 41.36 -5.47 -6.24
C VAL A 243 40.64 -6.82 -6.51
N ASP A 244 39.34 -6.94 -6.25
CA ASP A 244 38.63 -8.21 -6.44
C ASP A 244 38.23 -8.42 -7.91
N LYS A 245 39.03 -9.22 -8.61
CA LYS A 245 38.88 -9.53 -10.04
C LYS A 245 38.07 -10.79 -10.32
N ARG A 246 37.34 -11.33 -9.34
CA ARG A 246 36.64 -12.62 -9.49
C ARG A 246 35.42 -12.57 -10.44
N GLY A 247 35.05 -11.39 -10.92
CA GLY A 247 33.86 -11.22 -11.77
C GLY A 247 32.53 -11.31 -11.01
N PRO A 248 31.38 -11.28 -11.70
CA PRO A 248 30.08 -11.38 -11.07
C PRO A 248 29.90 -12.75 -10.43
N LYS A 249 29.19 -12.79 -9.27
CA LYS A 249 28.83 -14.04 -8.60
C LYS A 249 27.95 -14.90 -9.53
N SER A 250 28.10 -16.21 -9.48
CA SER A 250 27.17 -17.12 -10.13
C SER A 250 25.77 -17.04 -9.48
N ASP A 251 24.74 -17.42 -10.20
CA ASP A 251 23.37 -17.44 -9.67
C ASP A 251 23.26 -18.32 -8.42
N GLU A 252 24.00 -19.42 -8.36
CA GLU A 252 24.09 -20.29 -7.18
C GLU A 252 24.71 -19.58 -5.97
N ALA A 253 25.83 -18.88 -6.16
CA ALA A 253 26.48 -18.13 -5.08
C ALA A 253 25.62 -16.96 -4.60
N TYR A 254 24.97 -16.27 -5.53
CA TYR A 254 24.00 -15.22 -5.23
C TYR A 254 22.84 -15.76 -4.40
N THR A 255 22.19 -16.81 -4.87
CA THR A 255 21.03 -17.39 -4.20
C THR A 255 21.35 -17.89 -2.80
N ARG A 256 22.50 -18.51 -2.59
CA ARG A 256 22.97 -18.92 -1.26
C ARG A 256 23.14 -17.76 -0.30
N GLU A 257 23.68 -16.65 -0.77
CA GLU A 257 23.87 -15.46 0.04
C GLU A 257 22.52 -14.82 0.41
N ILE A 258 21.61 -14.68 -0.56
CA ILE A 258 20.30 -14.07 -0.35
C ILE A 258 19.43 -14.91 0.58
N LEU A 259 19.37 -16.21 0.37
CA LEU A 259 18.53 -17.12 1.15
C LEU A 259 19.14 -17.49 2.51
N ALA A 260 20.45 -17.35 2.69
CA ALA A 260 21.18 -17.64 3.94
C ALA A 260 20.78 -19.00 4.57
N GLU A 261 20.03 -19.01 5.67
CA GLU A 261 19.56 -20.22 6.35
C GLU A 261 18.72 -21.12 5.44
N MET A 262 18.03 -20.53 4.45
CA MET A 262 17.23 -21.24 3.44
C MET A 262 18.03 -21.58 2.18
N ALA A 263 19.36 -21.51 2.19
CA ALA A 263 20.22 -21.69 1.02
C ALA A 263 19.98 -22.99 0.24
N ASN A 264 19.54 -24.04 0.91
CA ASN A 264 19.22 -25.34 0.31
C ASN A 264 17.71 -25.56 0.09
N ALA A 265 16.86 -24.55 0.33
CA ALA A 265 15.44 -24.64 0.10
C ALA A 265 15.12 -24.73 -1.41
N HIS A 266 14.10 -25.49 -1.75
CA HIS A 266 13.57 -25.61 -3.11
C HIS A 266 12.07 -25.37 -3.15
N ASN A 267 11.55 -24.99 -4.32
CA ASN A 267 10.13 -24.69 -4.53
C ASN A 267 9.65 -23.62 -3.54
N ILE A 268 10.27 -22.46 -3.59
CA ILE A 268 10.07 -21.36 -2.65
C ILE A 268 8.73 -20.65 -2.96
N LEU A 269 7.91 -20.43 -1.93
CA LEU A 269 6.82 -19.47 -2.01
C LEU A 269 7.39 -18.07 -1.93
N VAL A 270 7.08 -17.21 -2.90
CA VAL A 270 7.43 -15.79 -2.85
C VAL A 270 6.18 -14.97 -2.52
N ILE A 271 6.31 -14.03 -1.60
CA ILE A 271 5.30 -13.02 -1.29
C ILE A 271 5.94 -11.65 -1.50
N ASN A 272 5.37 -10.84 -2.38
CA ASN A 272 5.77 -9.45 -2.59
C ASN A 272 4.75 -8.53 -1.92
N ASP A 273 5.18 -7.77 -0.92
CA ASP A 273 4.39 -6.68 -0.37
C ASP A 273 4.63 -5.41 -1.18
N GLU A 274 3.59 -4.58 -1.32
CA GLU A 274 3.57 -3.41 -2.21
C GLU A 274 4.10 -3.75 -3.62
N ALA A 275 3.53 -4.80 -4.19
CA ALA A 275 4.02 -5.44 -5.41
C ALA A 275 3.99 -4.55 -6.67
N HIS A 276 3.39 -3.34 -6.59
CA HIS A 276 3.47 -2.33 -7.64
C HIS A 276 4.90 -1.85 -7.91
N HIS A 277 5.87 -2.16 -7.05
CA HIS A 277 7.31 -2.01 -7.30
C HIS A 277 7.96 -3.18 -8.05
N ALA A 278 7.28 -4.32 -8.14
CA ALA A 278 7.85 -5.57 -8.68
C ALA A 278 7.23 -5.91 -10.05
N TRP A 279 7.64 -5.24 -11.11
CA TRP A 279 7.12 -5.45 -12.47
C TRP A 279 8.24 -5.66 -13.50
N ARG A 280 7.89 -6.32 -14.63
CA ARG A 280 8.82 -6.53 -15.74
C ARG A 280 8.74 -5.38 -16.73
N LYS A 281 9.90 -4.94 -17.22
CA LYS A 281 9.94 -3.96 -18.31
C LYS A 281 9.22 -4.49 -19.52
N ASN A 282 8.30 -3.69 -20.07
CA ASN A 282 7.68 -4.02 -21.35
C ASN A 282 8.70 -3.83 -22.48
N PRO A 283 9.05 -4.88 -23.25
CA PRO A 283 10.01 -4.78 -24.35
C PRO A 283 9.59 -3.77 -25.44
N GLU A 284 8.29 -3.54 -25.61
CA GLU A 284 7.73 -2.62 -26.60
C GLU A 284 7.93 -1.14 -26.23
N ASN A 285 8.18 -0.83 -24.97
CA ASN A 285 8.40 0.53 -24.48
C ASN A 285 9.87 0.99 -24.59
N LYS A 286 10.74 0.21 -25.23
CA LYS A 286 12.15 0.59 -25.41
C LYS A 286 12.27 1.92 -26.17
N GLY A 287 12.66 2.96 -25.46
CA GLY A 287 13.08 4.24 -26.04
C GLY A 287 12.05 5.37 -26.09
N LYS A 288 10.86 5.22 -25.48
CA LYS A 288 9.82 6.25 -25.50
C LYS A 288 9.43 6.76 -24.10
N ILE A 289 10.44 7.18 -23.30
CA ILE A 289 10.14 7.92 -22.08
C ILE A 289 9.83 9.36 -22.46
N GLU A 290 8.56 9.75 -22.34
CA GLU A 290 8.06 11.10 -22.64
C GLU A 290 8.11 12.02 -21.42
N LEU A 291 8.44 11.47 -20.25
CA LEU A 291 8.56 12.19 -18.98
C LEU A 291 9.80 13.09 -18.97
N THR A 292 9.71 14.22 -18.28
CA THR A 292 10.77 15.23 -18.18
C THR A 292 11.00 15.64 -16.72
N GLY A 293 12.17 16.21 -16.41
CA GLY A 293 12.45 16.74 -15.08
C GLY A 293 12.46 15.70 -13.98
N GLN A 294 11.75 15.98 -12.90
CA GLN A 294 11.68 15.10 -11.72
C GLN A 294 10.91 13.80 -12.02
N ASP A 295 9.78 13.89 -12.73
CA ASP A 295 8.96 12.72 -13.08
C ASP A 295 9.75 11.65 -13.85
N LYS A 296 10.68 12.10 -14.72
CA LYS A 296 11.59 11.17 -15.43
C LYS A 296 12.56 10.47 -14.48
N LYS A 297 13.07 11.19 -13.48
CA LYS A 297 13.99 10.60 -12.49
C LYS A 297 13.27 9.62 -11.60
N ASP A 298 12.06 9.96 -11.15
CA ASP A 298 11.24 9.10 -10.31
C ASP A 298 10.91 7.81 -11.06
N PHE A 299 10.44 7.89 -12.31
CA PHE A 299 10.23 6.72 -13.17
C PHE A 299 11.48 5.86 -13.37
N GLN A 300 12.65 6.49 -13.54
CA GLN A 300 13.90 5.75 -13.71
C GLN A 300 14.30 5.01 -12.44
N ASN A 301 14.06 5.59 -11.26
CA ASN A 301 14.30 4.94 -9.98
C ASN A 301 13.35 3.75 -9.79
N ASP A 302 12.05 3.91 -10.08
CA ASP A 302 11.06 2.84 -10.00
C ASP A 302 11.39 1.69 -10.96
N GLU A 303 11.85 2.03 -12.18
CA GLU A 303 12.29 1.03 -13.17
C GLU A 303 13.55 0.28 -12.73
N GLU A 304 14.49 0.95 -12.07
CA GLU A 304 15.69 0.32 -11.50
C GLU A 304 15.30 -0.62 -10.36
N GLU A 305 14.46 -0.17 -9.45
CA GLU A 305 13.92 -0.96 -8.34
C GLU A 305 13.23 -2.22 -8.84
N ALA A 306 12.25 -2.07 -9.73
CA ALA A 306 11.53 -3.19 -10.32
C ALA A 306 12.46 -4.19 -11.03
N THR A 307 13.49 -3.67 -11.71
CA THR A 307 14.47 -4.50 -12.41
C THR A 307 15.31 -5.33 -11.44
N VAL A 308 15.81 -4.72 -10.35
CA VAL A 308 16.59 -5.42 -9.32
C VAL A 308 15.75 -6.50 -8.66
N TRP A 309 14.52 -6.14 -8.26
CA TRP A 309 13.60 -7.05 -7.58
C TRP A 309 13.31 -8.28 -8.43
N ILE A 310 12.80 -8.08 -9.64
CA ILE A 310 12.41 -9.18 -10.53
C ILE A 310 13.61 -10.03 -10.98
N ASN A 311 14.74 -9.41 -11.33
CA ASN A 311 15.94 -10.17 -11.70
C ASN A 311 16.46 -11.01 -10.54
N GLY A 312 16.34 -10.54 -9.31
CA GLY A 312 16.69 -11.31 -8.12
C GLY A 312 15.80 -12.56 -7.99
N LEU A 313 14.49 -12.41 -8.19
CA LEU A 313 13.56 -13.53 -8.18
C LEU A 313 13.83 -14.52 -9.34
N ASP A 314 14.16 -14.04 -10.54
CA ASP A 314 14.51 -14.90 -11.68
C ASP A 314 15.74 -15.78 -11.38
N ARG A 315 16.76 -15.22 -10.72
CA ARG A 315 17.97 -15.98 -10.29
C ARG A 315 17.63 -17.05 -9.25
N ILE A 316 16.79 -16.70 -8.27
CA ILE A 316 16.28 -17.66 -7.28
C ILE A 316 15.48 -18.75 -7.97
N ASN A 317 14.63 -18.39 -8.93
CA ASN A 317 13.84 -19.36 -9.69
C ASN A 317 14.74 -20.33 -10.46
N THR A 318 15.76 -19.85 -11.16
CA THR A 318 16.69 -20.67 -11.94
C THR A 318 17.41 -21.70 -11.07
N THR A 319 17.74 -21.36 -9.84
CA THR A 319 18.57 -22.21 -8.96
C THR A 319 17.78 -23.07 -7.98
N ARG A 320 16.61 -22.58 -7.51
CA ARG A 320 15.81 -23.22 -6.44
C ARG A 320 14.39 -23.54 -6.85
N GLY A 321 13.87 -22.91 -7.91
CA GLY A 321 12.48 -22.97 -8.30
C GLY A 321 11.59 -22.10 -7.39
N ILE A 322 10.72 -21.33 -8.00
CA ILE A 322 9.63 -20.60 -7.32
C ILE A 322 8.34 -21.38 -7.57
N LEU A 323 7.70 -21.85 -6.49
CA LEU A 323 6.43 -22.58 -6.56
C LEU A 323 5.30 -21.67 -7.05
N GLY A 324 5.29 -20.44 -6.58
CA GLY A 324 4.37 -19.38 -6.95
C GLY A 324 4.80 -18.08 -6.30
N CYS A 325 4.46 -16.97 -6.96
CA CYS A 325 4.73 -15.62 -6.51
C CYS A 325 3.39 -14.92 -6.24
N TYR A 326 3.18 -14.49 -5.01
CA TYR A 326 1.95 -13.90 -4.53
C TYR A 326 2.17 -12.43 -4.23
N ASP A 327 1.50 -11.61 -5.00
CA ASP A 327 1.64 -10.15 -4.99
C ASP A 327 0.53 -9.52 -4.18
N PHE A 328 0.87 -8.63 -3.26
CA PHE A 328 -0.08 -7.86 -2.47
C PHE A 328 0.14 -6.37 -2.74
N SER A 329 -0.90 -5.68 -3.16
CA SER A 329 -0.87 -4.23 -3.36
C SER A 329 -2.28 -3.64 -3.29
N ALA A 330 -2.39 -2.40 -2.80
CA ALA A 330 -3.63 -1.63 -2.95
C ALA A 330 -3.78 -1.13 -4.40
N THR A 331 -2.67 -0.89 -5.06
CA THR A 331 -2.56 -0.19 -6.34
C THR A 331 -1.62 -0.94 -7.30
N PRO A 332 -1.98 -2.13 -7.80
CA PRO A 332 -1.12 -2.99 -8.61
C PRO A 332 -0.99 -2.47 -10.05
N PHE A 333 -0.36 -1.30 -10.20
CA PHE A 333 -0.11 -0.64 -11.48
C PHE A 333 1.38 -0.69 -11.84
N ALA A 334 1.69 -0.83 -13.12
CA ALA A 334 3.02 -0.63 -13.67
C ALA A 334 3.09 0.74 -14.36
N PRO A 335 4.08 1.59 -14.04
CA PRO A 335 4.24 2.89 -14.69
C PRO A 335 4.46 2.76 -16.19
N SER A 336 3.80 3.60 -17.00
CA SER A 336 3.90 3.54 -18.47
C SER A 336 5.09 4.29 -19.06
N GLY A 337 5.70 5.21 -18.29
CA GLY A 337 6.77 6.10 -18.77
C GLY A 337 6.31 7.17 -19.78
N LYS A 338 5.03 7.29 -20.06
CA LYS A 338 4.43 8.28 -20.98
C LYS A 338 3.87 9.45 -20.18
N LYS A 339 3.97 10.67 -20.72
CA LYS A 339 3.51 11.90 -20.06
C LYS A 339 2.00 11.92 -19.76
N ASN A 340 1.22 11.23 -20.59
CA ASN A 340 -0.23 11.05 -20.46
C ASN A 340 -0.57 9.55 -20.61
N GLY A 341 0.35 8.66 -20.26
CA GLY A 341 0.13 7.23 -20.38
C GLY A 341 -0.69 6.69 -19.24
N GLU A 342 -1.69 5.90 -19.56
CA GLU A 342 -2.39 5.11 -18.59
C GLU A 342 -1.40 4.16 -17.90
N GLU A 343 -1.40 4.15 -16.57
CA GLU A 343 -0.73 3.11 -15.81
C GLU A 343 -1.40 1.77 -16.13
N ALA A 344 -0.60 0.76 -16.47
CA ALA A 344 -1.14 -0.54 -16.79
C ALA A 344 -1.37 -1.36 -15.51
N LEU A 345 -2.61 -1.77 -15.27
CA LEU A 345 -2.88 -2.76 -14.22
C LEU A 345 -2.20 -4.08 -14.50
N PHE A 346 -1.80 -4.76 -13.44
CA PHE A 346 -1.29 -6.12 -13.53
C PHE A 346 -2.35 -7.06 -14.12
N GLY A 347 -1.99 -7.80 -15.15
CA GLY A 347 -2.90 -8.75 -15.80
C GLY A 347 -3.25 -9.98 -14.93
N TRP A 348 -2.47 -10.24 -13.87
CA TRP A 348 -2.60 -11.38 -12.96
C TRP A 348 -3.31 -11.07 -11.64
N ILE A 349 -4.13 -10.01 -11.61
CA ILE A 349 -5.01 -9.73 -10.46
C ILE A 349 -6.10 -10.79 -10.41
N VAL A 350 -6.23 -11.46 -9.26
CA VAL A 350 -7.18 -12.54 -9.03
C VAL A 350 -8.26 -12.21 -8.00
N SER A 351 -8.01 -11.26 -7.11
CA SER A 351 -8.98 -10.75 -6.15
C SER A 351 -8.89 -9.23 -6.04
N ASP A 352 -10.00 -8.58 -5.69
CA ASP A 352 -10.10 -7.13 -5.61
C ASP A 352 -11.05 -6.71 -4.48
N PHE A 353 -10.55 -5.86 -3.60
CA PHE A 353 -11.31 -5.11 -2.61
C PHE A 353 -10.67 -3.72 -2.54
N GLY A 354 -11.23 -2.79 -3.29
CA GLY A 354 -10.63 -1.48 -3.51
C GLY A 354 -10.89 -0.47 -2.39
N LEU A 355 -10.39 0.76 -2.58
CA LEU A 355 -10.55 1.85 -1.62
C LEU A 355 -12.03 2.16 -1.34
N ASN A 356 -12.87 2.19 -2.37
CA ASN A 356 -14.31 2.45 -2.22
C ASN A 356 -14.98 1.36 -1.37
N ASP A 357 -14.65 0.09 -1.61
CA ASP A 357 -15.16 -1.02 -0.80
C ASP A 357 -14.72 -0.88 0.67
N GLY A 358 -13.46 -0.44 0.90
CA GLY A 358 -12.91 -0.19 2.23
C GLY A 358 -13.62 0.95 2.96
N VAL A 359 -13.94 2.06 2.27
CA VAL A 359 -14.72 3.18 2.82
C VAL A 359 -16.14 2.74 3.14
N GLU A 360 -16.80 2.05 2.22
CA GLU A 360 -18.17 1.56 2.36
C GLU A 360 -18.34 0.52 3.48
N ALA A 361 -17.27 -0.21 3.80
CA ALA A 361 -17.21 -1.18 4.90
C ALA A 361 -16.65 -0.57 6.22
N GLY A 362 -16.29 0.70 6.24
CA GLY A 362 -15.73 1.37 7.42
C GLY A 362 -14.31 0.93 7.81
N LEU A 363 -13.59 0.26 6.91
CA LEU A 363 -12.18 -0.13 7.11
C LEU A 363 -11.21 1.03 6.83
N VAL A 364 -11.65 1.96 5.98
CA VAL A 364 -10.90 3.17 5.63
C VAL A 364 -11.73 4.38 6.02
N LYS A 365 -11.09 5.40 6.56
CA LYS A 365 -11.74 6.67 6.90
C LYS A 365 -12.37 7.29 5.66
N THR A 366 -13.55 7.88 5.84
CA THR A 366 -14.21 8.63 4.77
C THR A 366 -13.44 9.92 4.49
N PRO A 367 -12.84 10.11 3.30
CA PRO A 367 -12.17 11.34 2.97
C PRO A 367 -13.20 12.47 2.80
N ARG A 368 -12.90 13.64 3.37
CA ARG A 368 -13.69 14.86 3.20
C ARG A 368 -12.83 15.92 2.55
N VAL A 369 -13.32 16.53 1.50
CA VAL A 369 -12.64 17.61 0.81
C VAL A 369 -13.23 18.95 1.28
N VAL A 370 -12.34 19.88 1.66
CA VAL A 370 -12.77 21.24 2.01
C VAL A 370 -13.18 21.97 0.73
N VAL A 371 -14.48 22.12 0.54
CA VAL A 371 -15.07 22.92 -0.57
C VAL A 371 -15.63 24.24 -0.09
N ARG A 372 -15.51 24.57 1.21
CA ARG A 372 -16.00 25.83 1.75
C ARG A 372 -15.23 26.99 1.19
N ASP A 373 -16.00 27.94 0.74
CA ASP A 373 -15.57 29.24 0.35
C ASP A 373 -15.18 30.05 1.60
N ASP A 374 -13.95 30.52 1.62
CA ASP A 374 -13.46 31.56 2.53
C ASP A 374 -13.86 32.97 2.07
N GLY A 375 -14.87 33.09 1.18
CA GLY A 375 -15.29 34.29 0.51
C GLY A 375 -14.54 34.60 -0.77
N GLN A 376 -13.58 33.78 -1.18
CA GLN A 376 -12.78 33.97 -2.40
C GLN A 376 -12.97 32.84 -3.40
N VAL A 377 -13.99 32.97 -4.25
CA VAL A 377 -14.27 32.01 -5.32
C VAL A 377 -13.32 32.24 -6.49
N ASP A 378 -12.76 31.14 -7.03
CA ASP A 378 -12.11 31.18 -8.33
C ASP A 378 -13.13 31.52 -9.40
N THR A 379 -12.92 32.63 -10.13
CA THR A 379 -13.89 33.14 -11.11
C THR A 379 -14.07 32.26 -12.34
N HIS A 380 -13.17 31.31 -12.59
CA HIS A 380 -13.24 30.37 -13.72
C HIS A 380 -13.92 29.05 -13.32
N THR A 381 -13.62 28.55 -12.13
CA THR A 381 -14.10 27.23 -11.68
C THR A 381 -15.30 27.33 -10.75
N MET A 382 -15.61 28.52 -10.24
CA MET A 382 -16.65 28.80 -9.22
C MET A 382 -16.45 27.98 -7.93
N LYS A 383 -15.21 27.54 -7.66
CA LYS A 383 -14.82 26.77 -6.46
C LYS A 383 -13.95 27.59 -5.55
N SER A 384 -13.84 27.19 -4.28
CA SER A 384 -12.88 27.75 -3.35
C SER A 384 -11.47 27.63 -3.91
N LYS A 385 -10.66 28.68 -3.79
CA LYS A 385 -9.23 28.66 -4.15
C LYS A 385 -8.44 27.61 -3.37
N LEU A 386 -8.93 27.21 -2.19
CA LEU A 386 -8.29 26.20 -1.36
C LEU A 386 -8.37 24.79 -1.98
N TYR A 387 -9.37 24.53 -2.82
CA TYR A 387 -9.57 23.19 -3.43
C TYR A 387 -8.35 22.72 -4.26
N HIS A 388 -7.76 23.64 -5.03
CA HIS A 388 -6.52 23.41 -5.78
C HIS A 388 -5.46 24.43 -5.41
N ILE A 389 -5.20 24.56 -4.10
CA ILE A 389 -4.31 25.58 -3.57
C ILE A 389 -2.93 25.59 -4.22
N TYR A 390 -2.38 24.40 -4.51
CA TYR A 390 -1.09 24.25 -5.17
C TYR A 390 -1.06 24.76 -6.62
N ALA A 391 -2.22 24.92 -7.26
CA ALA A 391 -2.37 25.41 -8.62
C ALA A 391 -2.64 26.93 -8.69
N GLN A 392 -2.96 27.57 -7.55
CA GLN A 392 -3.18 29.00 -7.50
C GLN A 392 -1.87 29.74 -7.82
N PRO A 393 -1.86 30.74 -8.72
CA PRO A 393 -0.63 31.36 -9.21
C PRO A 393 0.30 31.83 -8.09
N GLU A 394 -0.25 32.53 -7.09
CA GLU A 394 0.51 33.06 -5.94
C GLU A 394 1.17 31.95 -5.08
N VAL A 395 0.59 30.77 -5.02
CA VAL A 395 1.16 29.61 -4.30
C VAL A 395 2.10 28.84 -5.21
N LYS A 396 1.66 28.50 -6.42
CA LYS A 396 2.40 27.70 -7.40
C LYS A 396 3.77 28.29 -7.71
N ASP A 397 3.82 29.57 -8.01
CA ASP A 397 5.06 30.26 -8.39
C ASP A 397 6.01 30.39 -7.19
N ASP A 398 5.47 30.62 -6.00
CA ASP A 398 6.25 30.73 -4.76
C ASP A 398 6.83 29.38 -4.31
N ILE A 399 6.03 28.31 -4.28
CA ILE A 399 6.52 26.99 -3.86
C ILE A 399 7.41 26.30 -4.91
N ALA A 400 7.45 26.82 -6.14
CA ALA A 400 8.34 26.34 -7.20
C ALA A 400 9.76 26.93 -7.12
N ARG A 401 9.93 28.10 -6.49
CA ARG A 401 11.22 28.75 -6.35
C ARG A 401 12.08 28.17 -5.24
N SER A 402 13.40 28.33 -5.35
CA SER A 402 14.30 28.09 -4.23
C SER A 402 14.17 29.21 -3.21
N ALA A 403 14.08 28.87 -1.92
CA ALA A 403 13.90 29.83 -0.85
C ALA A 403 14.48 29.30 0.47
N GLU A 404 14.93 30.21 1.33
CA GLU A 404 15.41 29.88 2.66
C GLU A 404 14.25 29.52 3.61
N ALA A 405 14.52 28.70 4.62
CA ALA A 405 13.49 28.22 5.54
C ALA A 405 12.74 29.37 6.27
N ALA A 406 13.42 30.48 6.57
CA ALA A 406 12.84 31.63 7.25
C ALA A 406 12.01 32.56 6.34
N GLU A 407 12.02 32.34 5.01
CA GLU A 407 11.22 33.14 4.10
C GLU A 407 9.72 32.87 4.30
N PRO A 408 8.88 33.94 4.35
CA PRO A 408 7.46 33.80 4.61
C PRO A 408 6.76 33.00 3.53
N LEU A 409 5.75 32.23 3.95
CA LEU A 409 4.83 31.52 3.05
C LEU A 409 3.84 32.52 2.40
N PRO A 410 3.27 32.17 1.23
CA PRO A 410 2.17 32.96 0.64
C PRO A 410 0.98 33.10 1.58
N ASN A 411 0.34 34.25 1.59
CA ASN A 411 -0.79 34.51 2.49
C ASN A 411 -1.95 33.52 2.31
N LEU A 412 -2.25 33.12 1.07
CA LEU A 412 -3.29 32.12 0.82
C LEU A 412 -2.96 30.77 1.48
N LEU A 413 -1.69 30.37 1.47
CA LEU A 413 -1.25 29.13 2.11
C LEU A 413 -1.32 29.22 3.64
N ILE A 414 -0.95 30.38 4.23
CA ILE A 414 -1.11 30.65 5.67
C ILE A 414 -2.59 30.54 6.06
N GLN A 415 -3.50 31.18 5.29
CA GLN A 415 -4.94 31.12 5.54
C GLN A 415 -5.48 29.69 5.45
N ALA A 416 -5.00 28.89 4.50
CA ALA A 416 -5.37 27.49 4.37
C ALA A 416 -4.95 26.68 5.62
N TYR A 417 -3.74 26.91 6.14
CA TYR A 417 -3.30 26.25 7.38
C TYR A 417 -4.07 26.73 8.60
N MET A 418 -4.46 28.00 8.67
CA MET A 418 -5.34 28.48 9.75
C MET A 418 -6.70 27.78 9.73
N LEU A 419 -7.32 27.64 8.58
CA LEU A 419 -8.62 26.97 8.44
C LEU A 419 -8.51 25.48 8.78
N LEU A 420 -7.56 24.77 8.20
CA LEU A 420 -7.34 23.35 8.45
C LEU A 420 -6.93 23.09 9.91
N GLY A 421 -6.11 23.98 10.47
CA GLY A 421 -5.68 23.92 11.87
C GLY A 421 -6.82 24.16 12.86
N LYS A 422 -7.79 25.04 12.56
CA LYS A 422 -8.99 25.22 13.38
C LYS A 422 -9.88 23.97 13.39
N ASP A 423 -10.02 23.32 12.24
CA ASP A 423 -10.75 22.04 12.15
C ASP A 423 -10.02 20.93 12.92
N TRP A 424 -8.68 20.90 12.82
CA TRP A 424 -7.84 20.02 13.61
C TRP A 424 -8.02 20.27 15.14
N GLN A 425 -8.04 21.53 15.59
CA GLN A 425 -8.28 21.86 17.00
C GLN A 425 -9.64 21.35 17.49
N HIS A 426 -10.68 21.48 16.65
CA HIS A 426 -11.99 20.94 16.97
C HIS A 426 -11.95 19.42 17.13
N THR A 427 -11.30 18.72 16.19
CA THR A 427 -11.10 17.28 16.25
C THR A 427 -10.29 16.87 17.49
N SER A 428 -9.23 17.60 17.81
CA SER A 428 -8.37 17.34 18.96
C SER A 428 -9.14 17.45 20.29
N ARG A 429 -9.98 18.48 20.43
CA ARG A 429 -10.85 18.64 21.62
C ARG A 429 -11.86 17.49 21.75
N SER A 430 -12.51 17.15 20.62
CA SER A 430 -13.46 16.03 20.62
C SER A 430 -12.79 14.70 21.01
N TRP A 431 -11.56 14.46 20.55
CA TRP A 431 -10.81 13.26 20.94
C TRP A 431 -10.46 13.24 22.42
N GLN A 432 -10.01 14.38 22.97
CA GLN A 432 -9.74 14.53 24.41
C GLN A 432 -10.99 14.27 25.25
N GLU A 433 -12.14 14.83 24.84
CA GLU A 433 -13.44 14.60 25.51
C GLU A 433 -13.88 13.13 25.49
N GLN A 434 -13.50 12.39 24.44
CA GLN A 434 -13.75 10.96 24.31
C GLN A 434 -12.69 10.08 25.00
N GLY A 435 -11.67 10.68 25.61
CA GLY A 435 -10.65 9.97 26.38
C GLY A 435 -9.51 9.37 25.55
N PHE A 436 -9.32 9.79 24.30
CA PHE A 436 -8.13 9.39 23.53
C PHE A 436 -6.88 10.04 24.11
N SER A 437 -5.86 9.23 24.37
CA SER A 437 -4.58 9.67 24.94
C SER A 437 -3.61 10.25 23.91
N VAL A 438 -3.81 9.91 22.64
CA VAL A 438 -2.96 10.34 21.51
C VAL A 438 -3.66 11.45 20.73
N PRO A 439 -2.93 12.47 20.24
CA PRO A 439 -3.54 13.54 19.46
C PRO A 439 -3.87 13.10 18.02
N PRO A 440 -4.84 13.75 17.35
CA PRO A 440 -4.98 13.63 15.91
C PRO A 440 -3.76 14.24 15.20
N VAL A 441 -3.41 13.74 14.02
CA VAL A 441 -2.25 14.17 13.25
C VAL A 441 -2.68 14.88 11.97
N MET A 442 -2.04 16.01 11.70
CA MET A 442 -2.12 16.71 10.43
C MET A 442 -0.90 16.36 9.58
N ILE A 443 -1.12 16.06 8.28
CA ILE A 443 -0.05 15.81 7.33
C ILE A 443 -0.02 16.91 6.28
N THR A 444 1.17 17.37 5.95
CA THR A 444 1.43 18.17 4.74
C THR A 444 2.25 17.36 3.75
N VAL A 445 1.78 17.25 2.51
CA VAL A 445 2.52 16.69 1.39
C VAL A 445 3.07 17.84 0.54
N ALA A 446 4.34 18.18 0.75
CA ALA A 446 5.01 19.28 0.05
C ALA A 446 5.57 18.82 -1.31
N ASN A 447 5.73 19.77 -2.22
CA ASN A 447 6.29 19.53 -3.55
C ASN A 447 7.82 19.35 -3.55
N ARG A 448 8.53 19.90 -2.56
CA ARG A 448 10.00 19.90 -2.46
C ARG A 448 10.49 20.21 -1.04
N THR A 449 11.75 19.89 -0.78
CA THR A 449 12.39 20.00 0.54
C THR A 449 12.42 21.43 1.07
N GLU A 450 12.69 22.42 0.22
CA GLU A 450 12.72 23.83 0.61
C GLU A 450 11.33 24.31 1.06
N THR A 451 10.27 23.91 0.37
CA THR A 451 8.88 24.19 0.77
C THR A 451 8.57 23.55 2.12
N ALA A 452 8.94 22.29 2.32
CA ALA A 452 8.74 21.60 3.59
C ALA A 452 9.46 22.29 4.74
N ALA A 453 10.70 22.75 4.52
CA ALA A 453 11.49 23.49 5.52
C ALA A 453 10.84 24.83 5.90
N ARG A 454 10.29 25.57 4.92
CA ARG A 454 9.56 26.82 5.17
C ARG A 454 8.28 26.59 5.97
N ILE A 455 7.56 25.53 5.65
CA ILE A 455 6.33 25.17 6.38
C ILE A 455 6.68 24.80 7.82
N LYS A 456 7.70 23.94 8.02
CA LYS A 456 8.17 23.61 9.35
C LYS A 456 8.57 24.85 10.13
N TYR A 457 9.37 25.72 9.54
CA TYR A 457 9.77 26.99 10.16
C TYR A 457 8.57 27.84 10.55
N ALA A 458 7.53 27.91 9.71
CA ALA A 458 6.34 28.69 9.99
C ALA A 458 5.58 28.14 11.22
N PHE A 459 5.46 26.83 11.37
CA PHE A 459 4.86 26.23 12.57
C PHE A 459 5.76 26.37 13.80
N ASP A 460 7.06 26.09 13.68
CA ASP A 460 8.01 26.17 14.80
C ASP A 460 8.15 27.60 15.39
N HIS A 461 7.79 28.64 14.63
CA HIS A 461 7.96 30.04 15.00
C HIS A 461 6.63 30.83 15.06
N ASP A 462 5.51 30.16 15.31
CA ASP A 462 4.18 30.79 15.47
C ASP A 462 3.76 31.73 14.33
N LYS A 463 4.13 31.37 13.07
CA LYS A 463 3.74 32.16 11.88
C LYS A 463 2.34 31.82 11.36
N ILE A 464 1.73 30.75 11.86
CA ILE A 464 0.36 30.35 11.55
C ILE A 464 -0.53 30.78 12.72
N ALA A 465 -1.30 31.84 12.53
CA ALA A 465 -2.14 32.38 13.60
C ALA A 465 -3.28 31.45 14.02
N ASP A 466 -3.77 31.62 15.23
CA ASP A 466 -4.96 30.96 15.81
C ASP A 466 -4.86 29.42 15.97
N VAL A 467 -3.69 28.82 15.82
CA VAL A 467 -3.48 27.37 15.95
C VAL A 467 -2.23 27.03 16.78
N PRO A 468 -2.11 27.58 18.00
CA PRO A 468 -0.89 27.45 18.80
C PRO A 468 -0.54 26.00 19.14
N GLU A 469 -1.53 25.10 19.24
CA GLU A 469 -1.29 23.69 19.55
C GLU A 469 -0.58 22.92 18.42
N LEU A 470 -0.63 23.43 17.17
CA LEU A 470 0.12 22.93 16.03
C LEU A 470 1.46 23.66 15.83
N CYS A 471 1.61 24.87 16.40
CA CYS A 471 2.83 25.66 16.36
C CYS A 471 3.80 25.24 17.46
N ASP A 472 4.15 23.96 17.49
CA ASP A 472 5.01 23.35 18.48
C ASP A 472 6.09 22.51 17.77
N GLY A 473 7.33 23.02 17.82
CA GLY A 473 8.46 22.40 17.11
C GLY A 473 8.83 21.01 17.63
N GLU A 474 8.53 20.70 18.90
CA GLU A 474 8.79 19.38 19.47
C GLU A 474 7.79 18.33 18.95
N HIS A 475 6.58 18.76 18.59
CA HIS A 475 5.52 17.90 18.06
C HIS A 475 5.29 18.03 16.55
N THR A 476 6.22 18.73 15.86
CA THR A 476 6.24 18.88 14.40
C THR A 476 7.47 18.18 13.80
N VAL A 477 7.26 17.20 12.92
CA VAL A 477 8.34 16.46 12.28
C VAL A 477 8.35 16.70 10.77
N GLN A 478 9.55 16.90 10.19
CA GLN A 478 9.75 16.94 8.74
C GLN A 478 10.37 15.63 8.29
N ILE A 479 9.84 15.07 7.20
CA ILE A 479 10.29 13.82 6.60
C ILE A 479 10.70 14.10 5.16
N ASP A 480 11.94 13.81 4.82
CA ASP A 480 12.40 13.78 3.43
C ASP A 480 13.31 12.57 3.17
N SER A 481 13.55 12.26 1.89
CA SER A 481 14.32 11.09 1.48
C SER A 481 15.78 11.11 1.93
N LYS A 482 16.35 12.27 2.25
CA LYS A 482 17.71 12.40 2.76
C LYS A 482 17.77 12.02 4.23
N ILE A 483 16.76 12.42 4.99
CA ILE A 483 16.62 12.14 6.42
C ILE A 483 16.39 10.63 6.64
N ILE A 484 15.52 10.02 5.82
CA ILE A 484 15.23 8.58 5.90
C ILE A 484 16.47 7.73 5.55
N LYS A 485 17.33 8.22 4.65
CA LYS A 485 18.57 7.53 4.22
C LYS A 485 19.79 7.89 5.07
N ALA A 486 19.66 8.78 6.06
CA ALA A 486 20.77 9.16 6.91
C ALA A 486 21.25 7.96 7.75
N ASP A 487 22.51 7.63 7.63
CA ASP A 487 23.18 6.62 8.46
C ASP A 487 23.51 7.23 9.83
N GLY A 488 23.35 6.44 10.89
CA GLY A 488 23.70 6.81 12.25
C GLY A 488 22.52 6.87 13.20
N LYS A 489 22.82 7.09 14.50
CA LYS A 489 21.85 7.07 15.60
C LYS A 489 20.72 8.11 15.44
N ASP A 490 21.03 9.27 14.90
CA ASP A 490 20.03 10.33 14.69
C ASP A 490 19.01 9.96 13.61
N GLY A 491 19.46 9.29 12.55
CA GLY A 491 18.58 8.77 11.50
C GLY A 491 17.69 7.61 11.98
N GLU A 492 18.21 6.75 12.87
CA GLU A 492 17.44 5.66 13.48
C GLU A 492 16.37 6.21 14.43
N ALA A 493 16.72 7.17 15.31
CA ALA A 493 15.79 7.79 16.23
C ALA A 493 14.65 8.51 15.50
N LEU A 494 14.95 9.20 14.39
CA LEU A 494 13.92 9.88 13.62
C LEU A 494 13.00 8.89 12.87
N ARG A 495 13.55 7.79 12.34
CA ARG A 495 12.73 6.70 11.77
C ARG A 495 11.80 6.11 12.82
N GLU A 496 12.31 5.80 14.01
CA GLU A 496 11.50 5.27 15.10
C GLU A 496 10.39 6.26 15.50
N LEU A 497 10.71 7.55 15.61
CA LEU A 497 9.73 8.60 15.87
C LEU A 497 8.61 8.61 14.84
N VAL A 498 8.97 8.57 13.56
CA VAL A 498 8.02 8.58 12.43
C VAL A 498 7.18 7.30 12.40
N ASP A 499 7.79 6.13 12.55
CA ASP A 499 7.11 4.83 12.52
C ASP A 499 6.17 4.61 13.72
N THR A 500 6.33 5.42 14.74
CA THR A 500 5.54 5.32 15.98
C THR A 500 4.55 6.47 16.18
N VAL A 501 4.35 7.33 15.20
CA VAL A 501 3.36 8.41 15.22
C VAL A 501 1.98 7.87 15.60
N GLY A 502 1.38 8.46 16.64
CA GLY A 502 0.07 8.07 17.14
C GLY A 502 0.01 6.73 17.88
N LYS A 503 1.15 6.11 18.22
CA LYS A 503 1.20 4.88 19.02
C LYS A 503 1.49 5.19 20.47
N GLN A 504 0.54 4.83 21.35
CA GLN A 504 0.63 5.06 22.78
C GLN A 504 1.89 4.40 23.40
N GLY A 505 2.59 5.12 24.27
CA GLY A 505 3.82 4.65 24.95
C GLY A 505 5.05 4.57 24.05
N LYS A 506 5.01 5.13 22.83
CA LYS A 506 6.13 5.14 21.88
C LYS A 506 6.63 6.57 21.63
N PRO A 507 7.84 6.76 21.08
CA PRO A 507 8.43 8.09 20.87
C PRO A 507 7.55 9.05 20.06
N GLY A 508 6.80 8.57 19.06
CA GLY A 508 5.93 9.37 18.21
C GLY A 508 4.53 9.64 18.77
N GLU A 509 4.24 9.25 20.03
CA GLU A 509 2.90 9.34 20.62
C GLU A 509 2.28 10.73 20.51
N GLN A 510 3.06 11.80 20.78
CA GLN A 510 2.57 13.17 20.88
C GLN A 510 2.76 13.99 19.60
N ILE A 511 3.23 13.40 18.50
CA ILE A 511 3.37 14.10 17.23
C ILE A 511 1.99 14.52 16.72
N ARG A 512 1.88 15.79 16.32
CA ARG A 512 0.63 16.45 15.84
C ARG A 512 0.70 16.87 14.39
N ASN A 513 1.92 17.16 13.90
CA ASN A 513 2.13 17.70 12.57
C ASN A 513 3.29 16.99 11.87
N VAL A 514 3.01 16.42 10.70
CA VAL A 514 4.00 15.71 9.86
C VAL A 514 4.10 16.42 8.52
N ILE A 515 5.29 16.88 8.16
CA ILE A 515 5.55 17.57 6.90
C ILE A 515 6.44 16.67 6.05
N SER A 516 5.89 16.12 4.98
CA SER A 516 6.58 15.18 4.09
C SER A 516 6.86 15.78 2.72
N VAL A 517 7.99 15.39 2.13
CA VAL A 517 8.33 15.70 0.73
C VAL A 517 8.21 14.44 -0.10
N GLY A 518 7.30 14.46 -1.05
CA GLY A 518 6.96 13.29 -1.82
C GLY A 518 5.97 12.39 -1.09
N MET A 519 6.08 11.09 -1.27
CA MET A 519 5.30 10.12 -0.51
C MET A 519 5.85 10.02 0.91
N LEU A 520 4.98 9.95 1.89
CA LEU A 520 5.29 9.32 3.15
C LEU A 520 5.83 7.94 2.81
N SER A 521 6.90 7.51 3.47
CA SER A 521 7.54 6.23 3.16
C SER A 521 6.46 5.14 3.12
N GLU A 522 6.47 4.35 2.07
CA GLU A 522 5.57 3.20 1.94
C GLU A 522 5.60 2.36 3.22
N GLY A 523 4.43 1.93 3.62
CA GLY A 523 4.26 1.24 4.87
C GLY A 523 4.10 2.13 6.11
N TRP A 524 4.10 3.46 5.98
CA TRP A 524 3.70 4.32 7.07
C TRP A 524 2.19 4.18 7.31
N ASP A 525 1.80 3.84 8.54
CA ASP A 525 0.42 3.61 8.94
C ASP A 525 0.20 4.32 10.29
N ALA A 526 -0.28 5.55 10.22
CA ALA A 526 -0.65 6.32 11.39
C ALA A 526 -2.17 6.46 11.47
N LYS A 527 -2.80 5.58 12.24
CA LYS A 527 -4.26 5.54 12.44
C LYS A 527 -4.83 6.86 12.99
N THR A 528 -3.99 7.75 13.49
CA THR A 528 -4.35 9.05 14.07
C THR A 528 -4.38 10.20 13.08
N VAL A 529 -4.04 9.98 11.81
CA VAL A 529 -4.14 10.99 10.76
C VAL A 529 -5.59 11.37 10.52
N THR A 530 -5.88 12.66 10.59
CA THR A 530 -7.22 13.22 10.40
C THR A 530 -7.27 14.34 9.37
N HIS A 531 -6.16 15.03 9.14
CA HIS A 531 -6.08 16.20 8.25
C HIS A 531 -4.92 16.07 7.27
N ILE A 532 -5.16 16.42 6.01
CA ILE A 532 -4.16 16.34 4.94
C ILE A 532 -4.14 17.65 4.15
N MET A 533 -2.96 18.27 4.04
CA MET A 533 -2.67 19.41 3.16
C MET A 533 -1.84 18.96 1.97
N GLY A 534 -2.40 18.96 0.77
CA GLY A 534 -1.70 18.64 -0.46
C GLY A 534 -1.16 19.88 -1.18
N LEU A 535 0.16 20.02 -1.28
CA LEU A 535 0.82 21.12 -2.00
C LEU A 535 1.49 20.65 -3.30
N ARG A 536 1.01 19.56 -3.85
CA ARG A 536 1.40 19.06 -5.18
C ARG A 536 0.19 18.44 -5.87
N ALA A 537 0.23 18.37 -7.19
CA ALA A 537 -0.75 17.58 -7.92
C ALA A 537 -0.56 16.09 -7.58
N PHE A 538 -1.62 15.41 -7.23
CA PHE A 538 -1.64 13.96 -7.22
C PHE A 538 -1.86 13.50 -8.67
N THR A 539 -0.76 13.31 -9.40
CA THR A 539 -0.78 13.07 -10.85
C THR A 539 -1.14 11.64 -11.23
N SER A 540 -1.18 10.72 -10.25
CA SER A 540 -1.61 9.35 -10.44
C SER A 540 -2.65 8.94 -9.42
N GLN A 541 -3.50 8.00 -9.78
CA GLN A 541 -4.44 7.37 -8.86
C GLN A 541 -3.70 6.64 -7.74
N LEU A 542 -2.57 6.01 -8.08
CA LEU A 542 -1.65 5.37 -7.15
C LEU A 542 -1.31 6.30 -5.98
N LEU A 543 -0.81 7.50 -6.28
CA LEU A 543 -0.41 8.48 -5.27
C LEU A 543 -1.60 8.95 -4.42
N CYS A 544 -2.75 9.16 -5.05
CA CYS A 544 -3.97 9.57 -4.34
C CYS A 544 -4.44 8.48 -3.37
N GLU A 545 -4.55 7.23 -3.83
CA GLU A 545 -4.99 6.11 -3.00
C GLU A 545 -4.01 5.79 -1.86
N GLN A 546 -2.71 5.96 -2.09
CA GLN A 546 -1.70 5.79 -1.04
C GLN A 546 -1.80 6.86 0.05
N VAL A 547 -2.01 8.12 -0.31
CA VAL A 547 -2.11 9.22 0.67
C VAL A 547 -3.44 9.20 1.42
N VAL A 548 -4.54 8.90 0.74
CA VAL A 548 -5.89 8.87 1.34
C VAL A 548 -6.13 7.59 2.13
N GLY A 549 -5.54 6.48 1.71
CA GLY A 549 -5.69 5.18 2.35
C GLY A 549 -4.84 4.99 3.61
N GLN A 550 -3.91 5.89 3.90
CA GLN A 550 -3.12 5.91 5.13
C GLN A 550 -3.91 6.58 6.25
#